data_e5f64fe91c7c94ac01a25f67a9638604
#
_entry.id   e5f64fe91c7c94ac01a25f67a9638604
#
_cell.length_a   1.000
_cell.length_b   1.000
_cell.length_c   1.000
_cell.angle_alpha   90.00
_cell.angle_beta   90.00
_cell.angle_gamma   90.00
#
_symmetry.space_group_name_H-M   'P 1'
#
loop_
_entity.id
_entity.type
_entity.pdbx_description
1 polymer ?
#
loop_
_entity_poly.entity_id
_entity_poly.type
_entity_poly.pdbx_seq_one_letter_code
_entity_poly.pdbx_strand_id
1 'polypeptide(L)'
;MEIKQLSMTGRLIGANQVKDFKTGLDTGQTQLTIGVRTPDGRFNQTNIKADTVNVSDFASLFDEKVEIIIENVSINAYINGNRAALSIKAKSAFIELV
;
A
#
# COMPACT_ATOMS: atom_id res chain seq x y z
N MET A 1 9.86 2.43 12.69
CA MET A 1 10.73 1.34 12.18
C MET A 1 11.01 1.57 10.71
N GLU A 2 12.24 1.44 10.32
CA GLU A 2 12.64 1.61 8.93
C GLU A 2 13.19 0.31 8.38
N ILE A 3 12.78 -0.05 7.18
CA ILE A 3 13.13 -1.30 6.53
C ILE A 3 13.61 -0.98 5.11
N LYS A 4 14.73 -1.57 4.71
CA LYS A 4 15.30 -1.32 3.40
C LYS A 4 14.41 -1.84 2.27
N GLN A 5 13.86 -3.02 2.45
CA GLN A 5 13.02 -3.68 1.45
C GLN A 5 12.05 -4.62 2.16
N LEU A 6 10.82 -4.64 1.67
CA LEU A 6 9.79 -5.53 2.19
C LEU A 6 8.97 -6.04 1.01
N SER A 7 8.63 -7.33 1.01
CA SER A 7 7.76 -7.88 -0.01
C SER A 7 6.54 -8.54 0.61
N MET A 8 5.44 -8.48 -0.12
CA MET A 8 4.22 -9.16 0.31
C MET A 8 3.43 -9.63 -0.91
N THR A 9 2.68 -10.71 -0.74
CA THR A 9 1.86 -11.29 -1.78
C THR A 9 0.40 -11.16 -1.38
N GLY A 10 -0.42 -10.75 -2.32
CA GLY A 10 -1.86 -10.60 -2.08
C GLY A 10 -2.57 -10.18 -3.35
N ARG A 11 -3.84 -9.81 -3.20
CA ARG A 11 -4.64 -9.30 -4.31
C ARG A 11 -4.59 -7.78 -4.31
N LEU A 12 -4.28 -7.18 -5.45
CA LEU A 12 -4.30 -5.72 -5.58
C LEU A 12 -5.75 -5.26 -5.68
N ILE A 13 -6.27 -4.68 -4.60
CA ILE A 13 -7.66 -4.25 -4.52
C ILE A 13 -7.85 -2.87 -5.13
N GLY A 14 -6.90 -1.97 -4.95
CA GLY A 14 -7.01 -0.63 -5.48
C GLY A 14 -5.71 0.16 -5.43
N ALA A 15 -5.69 1.24 -6.17
CA ALA A 15 -4.61 2.22 -6.16
C ALA A 15 -5.23 3.60 -6.36
N ASN A 16 -4.93 4.53 -5.47
CA ASN A 16 -5.48 5.88 -5.51
C ASN A 16 -4.41 6.90 -5.24
N GLN A 17 -4.50 8.06 -5.90
CA GLN A 17 -3.63 9.17 -5.60
C GLN A 17 -4.02 9.77 -4.26
N VAL A 18 -3.00 10.08 -3.44
CA VAL A 18 -3.20 10.72 -2.14
C VAL A 18 -3.22 12.21 -2.35
N LYS A 19 -4.29 12.87 -1.90
CA LYS A 19 -4.45 14.31 -2.01
C LYS A 19 -4.30 14.96 -0.66
N ASP A 20 -3.75 16.18 -0.68
CA ASP A 20 -3.67 16.98 0.54
C ASP A 20 -5.08 17.31 1.01
N PHE A 21 -5.35 17.05 2.27
CA PHE A 21 -6.67 17.23 2.85
C PHE A 21 -7.11 18.70 2.86
N LYS A 22 -6.15 19.61 3.03
CA LYS A 22 -6.46 21.06 3.14
C LYS A 22 -6.60 21.73 1.79
N THR A 23 -5.77 21.34 0.81
CA THR A 23 -5.71 22.01 -0.49
C THR A 23 -6.39 21.25 -1.61
N GLY A 24 -6.63 19.95 -1.42
CA GLY A 24 -7.15 19.08 -2.47
C GLY A 24 -6.14 18.78 -3.57
N LEU A 25 -4.91 19.23 -3.42
CA LEU A 25 -3.85 19.00 -4.42
C LEU A 25 -3.22 17.63 -4.24
N ASP A 26 -2.71 17.09 -5.36
CA ASP A 26 -2.00 15.82 -5.36
C ASP A 26 -0.69 15.94 -4.57
N THR A 27 -0.44 15.01 -3.66
CA THR A 27 0.78 14.99 -2.86
C THR A 27 1.94 14.32 -3.58
N GLY A 28 1.70 13.72 -4.75
CA GLY A 28 2.70 12.92 -5.45
C GLY A 28 2.79 11.49 -4.94
N GLN A 29 1.99 11.12 -3.96
CA GLN A 29 1.96 9.77 -3.42
C GLN A 29 0.80 8.97 -3.97
N THR A 30 1.00 7.66 -4.10
CA THR A 30 -0.06 6.72 -4.47
C THR A 30 -0.30 5.75 -3.33
N GLN A 31 -1.54 5.57 -2.94
CA GLN A 31 -1.92 4.58 -1.94
C GLN A 31 -2.32 3.29 -2.63
N LEU A 32 -1.62 2.21 -2.29
CA LEU A 32 -1.91 0.87 -2.80
C LEU A 32 -2.62 0.09 -1.69
N THR A 33 -3.70 -0.60 -2.05
CA THR A 33 -4.45 -1.42 -1.12
C THR A 33 -4.32 -2.88 -1.53
N ILE A 34 -3.75 -3.68 -0.62
CA ILE A 34 -3.51 -5.11 -0.84
C ILE A 34 -4.39 -5.90 0.11
N GLY A 35 -5.10 -6.88 -0.44
CA GLY A 35 -5.91 -7.80 0.35
C GLY A 35 -5.22 -9.14 0.49
N VAL A 36 -5.18 -9.66 1.71
CA VAL A 36 -4.59 -10.96 2.02
C VAL A 36 -5.58 -11.77 2.83
N ARG A 37 -5.82 -13.01 2.39
CA ARG A 37 -6.64 -13.94 3.17
C ARG A 37 -5.73 -14.72 4.10
N THR A 38 -6.05 -14.68 5.39
CA THR A 38 -5.29 -15.40 6.41
C THR A 38 -5.67 -16.88 6.45
N PRO A 39 -4.83 -17.75 7.05
CA PRO A 39 -5.14 -19.19 7.15
C PRO A 39 -6.43 -19.51 7.87
N ASP A 40 -6.88 -18.63 8.78
CA ASP A 40 -8.14 -18.82 9.52
C ASP A 40 -9.36 -18.32 8.75
N GLY A 41 -9.19 -17.91 7.49
CA GLY A 41 -10.28 -17.49 6.60
C GLY A 41 -10.63 -16.02 6.68
N ARG A 42 -9.92 -15.23 7.47
CA ARG A 42 -10.14 -13.79 7.53
C ARG A 42 -9.51 -13.09 6.34
N PHE A 43 -10.03 -11.92 6.03
CA PHE A 43 -9.52 -11.10 4.95
C PHE A 43 -8.99 -9.79 5.53
N ASN A 44 -7.70 -9.54 5.35
CA ASN A 44 -7.05 -8.34 5.83
C ASN A 44 -6.64 -7.45 4.68
N GLN A 45 -6.84 -6.14 4.83
CA GLN A 45 -6.40 -5.15 3.88
C GLN A 45 -5.23 -4.36 4.47
N THR A 46 -4.23 -4.11 3.63
CA THR A 46 -3.07 -3.31 4.01
C THR A 46 -2.93 -2.17 3.01
N ASN A 47 -2.79 -0.95 3.52
CA ASN A 47 -2.61 0.24 2.71
C ASN A 47 -1.15 0.69 2.78
N ILE A 48 -0.58 0.96 1.61
CA ILE A 48 0.82 1.39 1.48
C ILE A 48 0.83 2.69 0.69
N LYS A 49 1.49 3.72 1.21
CA LYS A 49 1.70 4.97 0.49
C LYS A 49 3.10 4.98 -0.11
N ALA A 50 3.18 5.11 -1.42
CA ALA A 50 4.45 5.10 -2.14
C ALA A 50 4.64 6.41 -2.91
N ASP A 51 5.88 6.93 -2.93
CA ASP A 51 6.16 8.26 -3.45
C ASP A 51 6.34 8.33 -4.97
N THR A 52 6.81 7.25 -5.61
CA THR A 52 7.29 7.31 -6.98
C THR A 52 6.51 6.43 -7.96
N VAL A 53 5.25 6.14 -7.67
CA VAL A 53 4.44 5.28 -8.54
C VAL A 53 3.19 6.03 -9.00
N ASN A 54 2.72 5.69 -10.19
CA ASN A 54 1.50 6.25 -10.78
C ASN A 54 0.38 5.22 -10.76
N VAL A 55 -0.83 5.69 -10.47
CA VAL A 55 -2.02 4.82 -10.44
C VAL A 55 -2.19 4.09 -11.77
N SER A 56 -1.94 4.77 -12.89
CA SER A 56 -2.12 4.20 -14.22
C SER A 56 -1.23 2.99 -14.50
N ASP A 57 -0.09 2.88 -13.80
CA ASP A 57 0.83 1.76 -13.98
C ASP A 57 0.26 0.44 -13.47
N PHE A 58 -0.77 0.50 -12.62
CA PHE A 58 -1.33 -0.67 -11.97
C PHE A 58 -2.75 -1.02 -12.42
N ALA A 59 -3.31 -0.26 -13.35
CA ALA A 59 -4.71 -0.45 -13.74
C ALA A 59 -4.99 -1.86 -14.28
N SER A 60 -4.04 -2.45 -15.00
CA SER A 60 -4.21 -3.81 -15.54
C SER A 60 -4.06 -4.91 -14.50
N LEU A 61 -3.61 -4.57 -13.29
CA LEU A 61 -3.33 -5.53 -12.23
C LEU A 61 -4.41 -5.56 -11.15
N PHE A 62 -5.45 -4.75 -11.26
CA PHE A 62 -6.53 -4.72 -10.29
C PHE A 62 -7.22 -6.09 -10.23
N ASP A 63 -7.49 -6.53 -9.00
CA ASP A 63 -8.09 -7.83 -8.67
C ASP A 63 -7.22 -9.04 -9.01
N GLU A 64 -6.00 -8.82 -9.46
CA GLU A 64 -5.05 -9.90 -9.72
C GLU A 64 -4.22 -10.22 -8.48
N LYS A 65 -3.77 -11.46 -8.40
CA LYS A 65 -2.82 -11.87 -7.37
C LYS A 65 -1.44 -11.37 -7.75
N VAL A 66 -0.82 -10.57 -6.88
CA VAL A 66 0.44 -9.91 -7.18
C VAL A 66 1.41 -10.08 -6.04
N GLU A 67 2.71 -9.91 -6.35
CA GLU A 67 3.76 -9.70 -5.37
C GLU A 67 4.15 -8.23 -5.43
N ILE A 68 4.11 -7.56 -4.27
CA ILE A 68 4.58 -6.19 -4.12
C ILE A 68 5.92 -6.19 -3.43
N ILE A 69 6.88 -5.48 -4.02
CA ILE A 69 8.19 -5.24 -3.42
C ILE A 69 8.29 -3.74 -3.19
N ILE A 70 8.40 -3.34 -1.92
CA ILE A 70 8.52 -1.93 -1.55
C ILE A 70 9.89 -1.65 -0.96
N GLU A 71 10.44 -0.49 -1.25
CA GLU A 71 11.79 -0.11 -0.83
C GLU A 71 11.78 1.16 0.00
N ASN A 72 12.74 1.25 0.91
CA ASN A 72 12.89 2.36 1.85
C ASN A 72 11.59 2.59 2.61
N VAL A 73 11.21 1.57 3.37
CA VAL A 73 9.90 1.47 4.02
C VAL A 73 9.98 2.04 5.43
N SER A 74 9.01 2.87 5.79
CA SER A 74 8.81 3.36 7.14
C SER A 74 7.48 2.84 7.65
N ILE A 75 7.50 2.14 8.77
CA ILE A 75 6.31 1.59 9.41
C ILE A 75 6.15 2.23 10.78
N ASN A 76 5.01 2.88 11.01
CA ASN A 76 4.71 3.54 12.28
C ASN A 76 3.35 3.08 12.78
N ALA A 77 3.28 2.81 14.09
CA ALA A 77 2.02 2.51 14.74
C ALA A 77 1.38 3.82 15.22
N TYR A 78 0.06 3.90 15.11
CA TYR A 78 -0.69 5.03 15.63
C TYR A 78 -2.03 4.55 16.18
N ILE A 79 -2.69 5.40 16.96
CA ILE A 79 -4.00 5.09 17.52
C ILE A 79 -5.04 5.91 16.77
N ASN A 80 -6.04 5.22 16.21
CA ASN A 80 -7.17 5.83 15.52
C ASN A 80 -8.43 5.45 16.29
N GLY A 81 -8.96 6.40 17.09
CA GLY A 81 -10.02 6.10 18.02
C GLY A 81 -9.53 5.14 19.10
N ASN A 82 -10.17 3.98 19.22
CA ASN A 82 -9.79 2.95 20.19
C ASN A 82 -8.98 1.81 19.58
N ARG A 83 -8.51 1.97 18.34
CA ARG A 83 -7.81 0.91 17.62
C ARG A 83 -6.39 1.34 17.29
N ALA A 84 -5.47 0.40 17.44
CA ALA A 84 -4.12 0.56 16.90
C ALA A 84 -4.13 0.29 15.39
N ALA A 85 -3.40 1.11 14.64
CA ALA A 85 -3.27 0.97 13.20
C ALA A 85 -1.83 1.18 12.79
N LEU A 86 -1.46 0.68 11.60
CA LEU A 86 -0.12 0.86 11.05
C LEU A 86 -0.16 1.79 9.86
N SER A 87 0.80 2.71 9.82
CA SER A 87 1.07 3.55 8.66
C SER A 87 2.31 3.01 7.96
N ILE A 88 2.16 2.58 6.71
CA ILE A 88 3.25 2.04 5.91
C ILE A 88 3.51 3.01 4.76
N LYS A 89 4.73 3.55 4.71
CA LYS A 89 5.16 4.46 3.66
C LYS A 89 6.41 3.91 3.00
N ALA A 90 6.51 4.04 1.69
CA ALA A 90 7.66 3.59 0.93
C ALA A 90 8.05 4.64 -0.09
N LYS A 91 9.34 4.67 -0.48
CA LYS A 91 9.77 5.55 -1.57
C LYS A 91 9.42 4.99 -2.93
N SER A 92 9.46 3.67 -3.07
CA SER A 92 9.15 3.04 -4.34
C SER A 92 8.41 1.73 -4.11
N ALA A 93 7.66 1.30 -5.12
CA ALA A 93 6.94 0.04 -5.11
C ALA A 93 6.99 -0.57 -6.49
N PHE A 94 7.23 -1.89 -6.54
CA PHE A 94 7.21 -2.68 -7.75
C PHE A 94 6.17 -3.78 -7.58
N ILE A 95 5.35 -3.99 -8.60
CA ILE A 95 4.28 -4.98 -8.56
C ILE A 95 4.45 -5.93 -9.73
N GLU A 96 4.42 -7.23 -9.44
CA GLU A 96 4.52 -8.28 -10.44
C GLU A 96 3.38 -9.27 -10.26
N LEU A 97 2.88 -9.81 -11.37
CA LEU A 97 1.91 -10.89 -11.34
C LEU A 97 2.55 -12.15 -10.79
N VAL A 98 1.81 -12.87 -9.99
CA VAL A 98 2.26 -14.14 -9.41
C VAL A 98 1.75 -15.30 -10.26
#